data_22462c4a7a9a7c957577c6b406ad9559
#
_entry.id   22462c4a7a9a7c957577c6b406ad9559
#
_cell.length_a   1.000
_cell.length_b   1.000
_cell.length_c   1.000
_cell.angle_alpha   90.00
_cell.angle_beta   90.00
_cell.angle_gamma   90.00
#
_symmetry.space_group_name_H-M   'P 1'
#
loop_
_entity.id
_entity.type
_entity.pdbx_description
1 polymer ?
#
loop_
_entity_poly.entity_id
_entity_poly.type
_entity_poly.pdbx_seq_one_letter_code
_entity_poly.pdbx_strand_id
1 'polypeptide(L)'
;MPARFEHPEAIVSTEWLAANLGDPALRVFDCTTYLLYETGTGRPYRVESGRADYDKGHIPGSGFLDLQGELSDRSSRFNFTMPAADDLAARVAARGIGEGTRVVLYSRKNPQWATRVWWMLRAIGFDNAAILDGGFDKWAAEGRALETAETRYPAATFTAKPRPGLFVGKDVVKAAIGDGGSCTINALAPDLHSGENPRYGRPGRIPGSVNVPVATLVEPKDLTVKSPDAVAASFAKVGADKSKRILIYCGGGIAATMDAFLLHQLG
;
A
#
# COMPACT_ATOMS: atom_id res chain seq x y z
N MET A 1 -23.23 16.66 2.58
CA MET A 1 -23.39 15.63 1.52
C MET A 1 -22.69 14.37 1.99
N PRO A 2 -23.15 13.16 1.66
CA PRO A 2 -22.42 11.93 1.98
C PRO A 2 -21.03 11.97 1.35
N ALA A 3 -20.05 11.36 2.00
CA ALA A 3 -18.72 11.22 1.45
C ALA A 3 -18.71 10.28 0.23
N ARG A 4 -17.83 10.53 -0.71
CA ARG A 4 -17.61 9.66 -1.87
C ARG A 4 -16.12 9.55 -2.14
N PHE A 5 -15.74 8.47 -2.78
CA PHE A 5 -14.38 8.37 -3.32
C PHE A 5 -14.30 9.18 -4.62
N GLU A 6 -13.32 10.06 -4.70
CA GLU A 6 -13.09 10.93 -5.87
C GLU A 6 -12.39 10.19 -7.02
N HIS A 7 -11.74 9.05 -6.70
CA HIS A 7 -11.01 8.21 -7.65
C HIS A 7 -11.49 6.74 -7.60
N PRO A 8 -12.80 6.47 -7.85
CA PRO A 8 -13.35 5.12 -7.73
C PRO A 8 -12.69 4.12 -8.68
N GLU A 9 -12.09 4.58 -9.77
CA GLU A 9 -11.33 3.75 -10.71
C GLU A 9 -10.06 3.13 -10.09
N ALA A 10 -9.56 3.66 -8.98
CA ALA A 10 -8.40 3.12 -8.28
C ALA A 10 -8.72 1.97 -7.30
N ILE A 11 -10.01 1.61 -7.17
CA ILE A 11 -10.48 0.46 -6.39
C ILE A 11 -11.35 -0.39 -7.31
N VAL A 12 -10.94 -1.62 -7.61
CA VAL A 12 -11.70 -2.51 -8.49
C VAL A 12 -12.21 -3.74 -7.74
N SER A 13 -13.41 -4.20 -8.06
CA SER A 13 -13.98 -5.40 -7.45
C SER A 13 -13.43 -6.69 -8.10
N THR A 14 -13.62 -7.82 -7.42
CA THR A 14 -13.28 -9.14 -7.95
C THR A 14 -14.07 -9.48 -9.21
N GLU A 15 -15.34 -9.02 -9.31
CA GLU A 15 -16.19 -9.17 -10.48
C GLU A 15 -15.61 -8.39 -11.67
N TRP A 16 -15.23 -7.13 -11.42
CA TRP A 16 -14.63 -6.30 -12.46
C TRP A 16 -13.34 -6.95 -12.99
N LEU A 17 -12.47 -7.40 -12.08
CA LEU A 17 -11.21 -8.03 -12.48
C LEU A 17 -11.46 -9.31 -13.30
N ALA A 18 -12.39 -10.17 -12.84
CA ALA A 18 -12.73 -11.40 -13.55
C ALA A 18 -13.24 -11.14 -14.99
N ALA A 19 -14.04 -10.09 -15.17
CA ALA A 19 -14.55 -9.72 -16.48
C ALA A 19 -13.49 -9.11 -17.41
N ASN A 20 -12.37 -8.63 -16.88
CA ASN A 20 -11.34 -7.91 -17.63
C ASN A 20 -9.99 -8.64 -17.74
N LEU A 21 -9.85 -9.88 -17.21
CA LEU A 21 -8.59 -10.65 -17.27
C LEU A 21 -8.07 -10.85 -18.70
N GLY A 22 -8.93 -10.83 -19.71
CA GLY A 22 -8.57 -10.97 -21.12
C GLY A 22 -8.09 -9.68 -21.80
N ASP A 23 -8.11 -8.53 -21.10
CA ASP A 23 -7.65 -7.27 -21.68
C ASP A 23 -6.12 -7.27 -21.87
N PRO A 24 -5.59 -7.14 -23.11
CA PRO A 24 -4.16 -7.17 -23.36
C PRO A 24 -3.41 -5.96 -22.75
N ALA A 25 -4.09 -4.88 -22.40
CA ALA A 25 -3.51 -3.75 -21.70
C ALA A 25 -3.47 -3.92 -20.18
N LEU A 26 -4.21 -4.89 -19.63
CA LEU A 26 -4.25 -5.14 -18.20
C LEU A 26 -2.98 -5.85 -17.71
N ARG A 27 -2.47 -5.42 -16.56
CA ARG A 27 -1.37 -6.02 -15.82
C ARG A 27 -1.85 -6.27 -14.40
N VAL A 28 -1.85 -7.51 -13.96
CA VAL A 28 -2.28 -7.89 -12.61
C VAL A 28 -1.07 -8.38 -11.83
N PHE A 29 -0.88 -7.92 -10.59
CA PHE A 29 0.27 -8.33 -9.79
C PHE A 29 -0.10 -8.67 -8.34
N ASP A 30 0.45 -9.80 -7.88
CA ASP A 30 0.53 -10.13 -6.45
C ASP A 30 1.70 -9.38 -5.81
N CYS A 31 1.42 -8.59 -4.78
CA CYS A 31 2.40 -7.80 -4.02
C CYS A 31 2.63 -8.36 -2.61
N THR A 32 2.22 -9.60 -2.36
CA THR A 32 2.23 -10.19 -1.02
C THR A 32 3.63 -10.23 -0.43
N THR A 33 3.73 -9.71 0.76
CA THR A 33 4.93 -9.76 1.60
C THR A 33 4.50 -10.05 3.03
N TYR A 34 5.33 -10.70 3.81
CA TYR A 34 5.05 -11.02 5.20
C TYR A 34 6.08 -10.39 6.13
N LEU A 35 5.60 -9.97 7.32
CA LEU A 35 6.45 -9.59 8.44
C LEU A 35 6.37 -10.68 9.49
N LEU A 36 7.45 -11.40 9.67
CA LEU A 36 7.59 -12.39 10.72
C LEU A 36 8.19 -11.71 11.95
N TYR A 37 7.36 -11.48 12.95
CA TYR A 37 7.78 -10.82 14.18
C TYR A 37 8.58 -11.81 15.04
N GLU A 38 9.79 -11.41 15.41
CA GLU A 38 10.74 -12.22 16.16
C GLU A 38 11.11 -11.49 17.45
N THR A 39 11.16 -12.22 18.58
CA THR A 39 11.64 -11.69 19.86
C THR A 39 13.11 -12.05 20.07
N GLY A 40 13.88 -11.16 20.72
CA GLY A 40 15.27 -11.45 21.11
C GLY A 40 16.32 -11.30 20.00
N THR A 41 15.94 -10.93 18.77
CA THR A 41 16.87 -10.81 17.62
C THR A 41 17.45 -9.41 17.45
N GLY A 42 17.01 -8.44 18.24
CA GLY A 42 17.36 -7.02 18.05
C GLY A 42 16.71 -6.38 16.83
N ARG A 43 15.90 -7.12 16.09
CA ARG A 43 15.08 -6.64 14.95
C ARG A 43 13.61 -6.82 15.24
N PRO A 44 12.74 -5.87 14.87
CA PRO A 44 11.31 -5.98 15.15
C PRO A 44 10.62 -7.07 14.31
N TYR A 45 11.18 -7.41 13.14
CA TYR A 45 10.65 -8.43 12.23
C TYR A 45 11.70 -8.83 11.18
N ARG A 46 11.49 -10.01 10.59
CA ARG A 46 12.10 -10.44 9.33
C ARG A 46 11.08 -10.27 8.21
N VAL A 47 11.55 -9.83 7.05
CA VAL A 47 10.72 -9.74 5.83
C VAL A 47 10.78 -11.07 5.09
N GLU A 48 9.63 -11.56 4.68
CA GLU A 48 9.52 -12.75 3.84
C GLU A 48 8.66 -12.45 2.63
N SER A 49 9.15 -12.81 1.44
CA SER A 49 8.42 -12.67 0.18
C SER A 49 7.22 -13.63 0.14
N GLY A 50 6.08 -13.15 -0.35
CA GLY A 50 4.91 -13.97 -0.60
C GLY A 50 5.03 -14.90 -1.82
N ARG A 51 6.20 -14.95 -2.47
CA ARG A 51 6.44 -15.74 -3.68
C ARG A 51 6.04 -17.21 -3.54
N ALA A 52 6.36 -17.83 -2.41
CA ALA A 52 6.02 -19.23 -2.18
C ALA A 52 4.50 -19.51 -2.16
N ASP A 53 3.70 -18.54 -1.71
CA ASP A 53 2.23 -18.68 -1.75
C ASP A 53 1.65 -18.31 -3.12
N TYR A 54 2.27 -17.39 -3.84
CA TYR A 54 1.95 -17.12 -5.24
C TYR A 54 2.16 -18.37 -6.11
N ASP A 55 3.27 -19.09 -5.94
CA ASP A 55 3.59 -20.29 -6.71
C ASP A 55 2.62 -21.47 -6.45
N LYS A 56 1.96 -21.49 -5.28
CA LYS A 56 0.93 -22.49 -4.96
C LYS A 56 -0.42 -22.20 -5.63
N GLY A 57 -0.69 -20.95 -5.98
CA GLY A 57 -1.90 -20.53 -6.65
C GLY A 57 -2.11 -19.03 -6.56
N HIS A 58 -2.39 -18.40 -7.68
CA HIS A 58 -2.59 -16.95 -7.79
C HIS A 58 -3.74 -16.64 -8.76
N ILE A 59 -4.15 -15.39 -8.84
CA ILE A 59 -5.19 -14.92 -9.77
C ILE A 59 -4.68 -15.12 -11.20
N PRO A 60 -5.47 -15.72 -12.11
CA PRO A 60 -5.05 -16.00 -13.47
C PRO A 60 -4.48 -14.79 -14.17
N GLY A 61 -3.39 -14.98 -14.90
CA GLY A 61 -2.68 -13.92 -15.62
C GLY A 61 -1.88 -12.96 -14.71
N SER A 62 -1.84 -13.16 -13.40
CA SER A 62 -1.05 -12.25 -12.55
C SER A 62 0.44 -12.59 -12.55
N GLY A 63 1.29 -11.54 -12.55
CA GLY A 63 2.69 -11.62 -12.18
C GLY A 63 2.90 -11.40 -10.69
N PHE A 64 4.15 -11.49 -10.24
CA PHE A 64 4.55 -11.25 -8.85
C PHE A 64 5.52 -10.06 -8.76
N LEU A 65 5.31 -9.14 -7.81
CA LEU A 65 6.22 -8.05 -7.50
C LEU A 65 6.80 -8.23 -6.10
N ASP A 66 8.11 -8.48 -6.02
CA ASP A 66 8.82 -8.57 -4.74
C ASP A 66 9.15 -7.18 -4.23
N LEU A 67 8.37 -6.69 -3.28
CA LEU A 67 8.55 -5.34 -2.73
C LEU A 67 9.94 -5.14 -2.12
N GLN A 68 10.42 -6.09 -1.30
CA GLN A 68 11.72 -5.93 -0.62
C GLN A 68 12.89 -6.30 -1.55
N GLY A 69 12.76 -7.39 -2.28
CA GLY A 69 13.85 -7.92 -3.10
C GLY A 69 14.08 -7.14 -4.39
N GLU A 70 13.00 -6.59 -4.96
CA GLU A 70 13.03 -5.97 -6.28
C GLU A 70 12.71 -4.48 -6.27
N LEU A 71 11.69 -4.04 -5.54
CA LEU A 71 11.20 -2.67 -5.62
C LEU A 71 11.75 -1.73 -4.54
N SER A 72 12.60 -2.21 -3.65
CA SER A 72 13.21 -1.38 -2.59
C SER A 72 14.69 -1.11 -2.84
N ASP A 73 15.18 -0.02 -2.25
CA ASP A 73 16.62 0.26 -2.18
C ASP A 73 17.29 -0.70 -1.19
N ARG A 74 18.00 -1.70 -1.72
CA ARG A 74 18.67 -2.73 -0.94
C ARG A 74 19.97 -2.27 -0.29
N SER A 75 20.48 -1.10 -0.65
CA SER A 75 21.66 -0.50 -0.01
C SER A 75 21.32 0.16 1.33
N SER A 76 20.04 0.47 1.56
CA SER A 76 19.55 1.03 2.80
C SER A 76 19.61 0.02 3.96
N ARG A 77 19.95 0.51 5.15
CA ARG A 77 19.83 -0.27 6.38
C ARG A 77 18.38 -0.54 6.80
N PHE A 78 17.42 0.17 6.20
CA PHE A 78 16.00 0.03 6.49
C PHE A 78 15.31 -0.77 5.39
N ASN A 79 14.39 -1.64 5.80
CA ASN A 79 13.52 -2.34 4.86
C ASN A 79 12.59 -1.34 4.16
N PHE A 80 12.17 -1.70 2.95
CA PHE A 80 11.17 -0.98 2.16
C PHE A 80 11.54 0.47 1.82
N THR A 81 12.82 0.81 1.85
CA THR A 81 13.26 2.16 1.46
C THR A 81 12.93 2.41 -0.02
N MET A 82 12.33 3.57 -0.30
CA MET A 82 12.01 3.98 -1.67
C MET A 82 13.30 4.15 -2.47
N PRO A 83 13.46 3.49 -3.62
CA PRO A 83 14.63 3.72 -4.50
C PRO A 83 14.53 5.07 -5.21
N ALA A 84 15.59 5.45 -5.94
CA ALA A 84 15.52 6.59 -6.85
C ALA A 84 14.40 6.39 -7.89
N ALA A 85 13.75 7.48 -8.30
CA ALA A 85 12.57 7.41 -9.15
C ALA A 85 12.84 6.73 -10.50
N ASP A 86 13.97 7.03 -11.11
CA ASP A 86 14.37 6.43 -12.39
C ASP A 86 14.69 4.93 -12.25
N ASP A 87 15.32 4.53 -11.13
CA ASP A 87 15.56 3.12 -10.83
C ASP A 87 14.25 2.35 -10.67
N LEU A 88 13.29 2.91 -9.91
CA LEU A 88 11.98 2.29 -9.76
C LEU A 88 11.24 2.21 -11.09
N ALA A 89 11.27 3.29 -11.88
CA ALA A 89 10.65 3.32 -13.21
C ALA A 89 11.21 2.23 -14.12
N ALA A 90 12.53 2.05 -14.16
CA ALA A 90 13.17 1.00 -14.95
C ALA A 90 12.75 -0.41 -14.48
N ARG A 91 12.67 -0.63 -13.17
CA ARG A 91 12.27 -1.93 -12.59
C ARG A 91 10.81 -2.27 -12.91
N VAL A 92 9.88 -1.31 -12.76
CA VAL A 92 8.46 -1.56 -13.06
C VAL A 92 8.22 -1.67 -14.56
N ALA A 93 8.95 -0.92 -15.40
CA ALA A 93 8.91 -1.03 -16.85
C ALA A 93 9.36 -2.43 -17.33
N ALA A 94 10.39 -3.00 -16.73
CA ALA A 94 10.84 -4.37 -16.99
C ALA A 94 9.79 -5.43 -16.65
N ARG A 95 8.82 -5.10 -15.79
CA ARG A 95 7.67 -5.93 -15.43
C ARG A 95 6.43 -5.67 -16.29
N GLY A 96 6.55 -4.85 -17.32
CA GLY A 96 5.45 -4.51 -18.22
C GLY A 96 4.53 -3.41 -17.73
N ILE A 97 4.94 -2.64 -16.71
CA ILE A 97 4.20 -1.48 -16.20
C ILE A 97 4.70 -0.23 -16.91
N GLY A 98 3.87 0.42 -17.72
CA GLY A 98 4.27 1.59 -18.47
C GLY A 98 3.15 2.19 -19.29
N GLU A 99 3.52 2.97 -20.29
CA GLU A 99 2.57 3.66 -21.16
C GLU A 99 1.58 2.68 -21.80
N GLY A 100 0.30 3.05 -21.79
CA GLY A 100 -0.77 2.23 -22.38
C GLY A 100 -1.20 1.03 -21.53
N THR A 101 -0.63 0.81 -20.33
CA THR A 101 -1.04 -0.30 -19.46
C THR A 101 -1.94 0.17 -18.31
N ARG A 102 -2.88 -0.70 -17.92
CA ARG A 102 -3.68 -0.61 -16.71
C ARG A 102 -3.15 -1.62 -15.70
N VAL A 103 -2.87 -1.19 -14.46
CA VAL A 103 -2.32 -2.07 -13.42
C VAL A 103 -3.37 -2.35 -12.35
N VAL A 104 -3.53 -3.62 -11.96
CA VAL A 104 -4.30 -4.02 -10.77
C VAL A 104 -3.35 -4.73 -9.80
N LEU A 105 -3.30 -4.24 -8.58
CA LEU A 105 -2.43 -4.73 -7.52
C LEU A 105 -3.26 -5.43 -6.46
N TYR A 106 -2.83 -6.60 -6.02
CA TYR A 106 -3.46 -7.28 -4.90
C TYR A 106 -2.44 -7.85 -3.93
N SER A 107 -2.90 -8.23 -2.76
CA SER A 107 -2.12 -8.95 -1.77
C SER A 107 -3.01 -9.89 -0.96
N ARG A 108 -2.38 -10.74 -0.15
CA ARG A 108 -3.02 -11.68 0.76
C ARG A 108 -3.03 -11.12 2.17
N LYS A 109 -4.04 -11.47 2.96
CA LYS A 109 -4.20 -11.16 4.39
C LYS A 109 -4.39 -9.69 4.74
N ASN A 110 -3.94 -8.78 3.92
CA ASN A 110 -4.21 -7.35 4.06
C ASN A 110 -3.92 -6.59 2.76
N PRO A 111 -4.60 -5.47 2.48
CA PRO A 111 -4.43 -4.69 1.25
C PRO A 111 -3.19 -3.77 1.28
N GLN A 112 -2.49 -3.66 2.41
CA GLN A 112 -1.43 -2.66 2.62
C GLN A 112 -0.23 -2.84 1.69
N TRP A 113 0.07 -4.07 1.27
CA TRP A 113 1.15 -4.35 0.33
C TRP A 113 0.82 -3.85 -1.07
N ALA A 114 -0.44 -4.03 -1.50
CA ALA A 114 -0.92 -3.48 -2.76
C ALA A 114 -0.93 -1.95 -2.74
N THR A 115 -1.44 -1.32 -1.66
CA THR A 115 -1.41 0.14 -1.54
C THR A 115 -0.01 0.71 -1.45
N ARG A 116 0.97 -0.04 -0.89
CA ARG A 116 2.37 0.38 -0.90
C ARG A 116 2.91 0.47 -2.32
N VAL A 117 2.71 -0.54 -3.15
CA VAL A 117 3.14 -0.52 -4.55
C VAL A 117 2.38 0.55 -5.32
N TRP A 118 1.06 0.68 -5.12
CA TRP A 118 0.25 1.73 -5.73
C TRP A 118 0.80 3.13 -5.42
N TRP A 119 1.15 3.39 -4.16
CA TRP A 119 1.70 4.68 -3.73
C TRP A 119 3.08 4.95 -4.32
N MET A 120 3.91 3.91 -4.47
CA MET A 120 5.20 4.00 -5.14
C MET A 120 5.05 4.33 -6.62
N LEU A 121 4.12 3.67 -7.35
CA LEU A 121 3.81 3.97 -8.74
C LEU A 121 3.35 5.41 -8.91
N ARG A 122 2.43 5.87 -8.06
CA ARG A 122 1.97 7.26 -8.05
C ARG A 122 3.12 8.25 -7.80
N ALA A 123 4.04 7.93 -6.90
CA ALA A 123 5.17 8.79 -6.57
C ALA A 123 6.13 9.01 -7.75
N ILE A 124 6.23 8.05 -8.66
CA ILE A 124 7.02 8.16 -9.89
C ILE A 124 6.20 8.62 -11.11
N GLY A 125 4.93 8.98 -10.91
CA GLY A 125 4.08 9.57 -11.95
C GLY A 125 3.22 8.57 -12.74
N PHE A 126 3.09 7.31 -12.29
CA PHE A 126 2.19 6.34 -12.90
C PHE A 126 0.85 6.31 -12.15
N ASP A 127 -0.24 6.75 -12.78
CA ASP A 127 -1.56 6.88 -12.16
C ASP A 127 -2.56 5.79 -12.57
N ASN A 128 -2.32 5.06 -13.67
CA ASN A 128 -3.27 4.07 -14.17
C ASN A 128 -3.18 2.74 -13.41
N ALA A 129 -3.20 2.84 -12.07
CA ALA A 129 -3.16 1.71 -11.16
C ALA A 129 -4.38 1.66 -10.25
N ALA A 130 -4.82 0.45 -9.91
CA ALA A 130 -5.86 0.18 -8.94
C ALA A 130 -5.44 -0.90 -7.96
N ILE A 131 -6.10 -0.95 -6.79
CA ILE A 131 -6.05 -2.09 -5.89
C ILE A 131 -7.27 -2.98 -6.11
N LEU A 132 -7.09 -4.30 -5.95
CA LEU A 132 -8.21 -5.24 -5.90
C LEU A 132 -8.82 -5.22 -4.51
N ASP A 133 -10.09 -4.82 -4.42
CA ASP A 133 -10.83 -4.74 -3.17
C ASP A 133 -11.08 -6.12 -2.57
N GLY A 134 -10.65 -6.34 -1.32
CA GLY A 134 -10.63 -7.65 -0.66
C GLY A 134 -9.46 -8.57 -1.07
N GLY A 135 -8.67 -8.18 -2.08
CA GLY A 135 -7.45 -8.88 -2.49
C GLY A 135 -7.64 -10.34 -2.89
N PHE A 136 -6.58 -11.12 -2.72
CA PHE A 136 -6.61 -12.56 -3.05
C PHE A 136 -7.59 -13.34 -2.18
N ASP A 137 -7.72 -12.99 -0.90
CA ASP A 137 -8.53 -13.77 0.05
C ASP A 137 -10.01 -13.74 -0.36
N LYS A 138 -10.53 -12.58 -0.76
CA LYS A 138 -11.90 -12.44 -1.30
C LYS A 138 -12.06 -13.20 -2.63
N TRP A 139 -11.10 -13.06 -3.56
CA TRP A 139 -11.11 -13.79 -4.83
C TRP A 139 -11.21 -15.31 -4.63
N ALA A 140 -10.40 -15.85 -3.73
CA ALA A 140 -10.40 -17.29 -3.42
C ALA A 140 -11.67 -17.72 -2.67
N ALA A 141 -12.17 -16.91 -1.72
CA ALA A 141 -13.39 -17.19 -0.98
C ALA A 141 -14.66 -17.23 -1.88
N GLU A 142 -14.62 -16.51 -3.01
CA GLU A 142 -15.68 -16.55 -4.03
C GLU A 142 -15.58 -17.78 -4.95
N GLY A 143 -14.61 -18.67 -4.72
CA GLY A 143 -14.40 -19.87 -5.53
C GLY A 143 -13.94 -19.60 -6.97
N ARG A 144 -13.32 -18.42 -7.21
CA ARG A 144 -12.83 -18.06 -8.54
C ARG A 144 -11.60 -18.86 -8.92
N ALA A 145 -11.35 -18.97 -10.22
CA ALA A 145 -10.22 -19.72 -10.77
C ALA A 145 -8.86 -19.23 -10.23
N LEU A 146 -7.96 -20.17 -10.02
CA LEU A 146 -6.56 -19.93 -9.68
C LEU A 146 -5.67 -20.61 -10.73
N GLU A 147 -4.46 -20.10 -10.91
CA GLU A 147 -3.42 -20.72 -11.71
C GLU A 147 -2.09 -20.78 -10.94
N THR A 148 -1.15 -21.60 -11.43
CA THR A 148 0.19 -21.75 -10.86
C THR A 148 1.30 -21.40 -11.86
N ALA A 149 0.93 -21.18 -13.13
CA ALA A 149 1.87 -20.79 -14.17
C ALA A 149 2.26 -19.33 -14.03
N GLU A 150 3.53 -19.05 -13.87
CA GLU A 150 4.01 -17.66 -13.74
C GLU A 150 3.72 -16.85 -15.02
N THR A 151 3.00 -15.75 -14.86
CA THR A 151 2.81 -14.78 -15.95
C THR A 151 3.95 -13.77 -15.97
N ARG A 152 4.57 -13.62 -17.14
CA ARG A 152 5.57 -12.58 -17.41
C ARG A 152 5.09 -11.68 -18.53
N TYR A 153 4.88 -10.42 -18.19
CA TYR A 153 4.52 -9.41 -19.18
C TYR A 153 5.77 -8.94 -19.96
N PRO A 154 5.64 -8.62 -21.25
CA PRO A 154 6.72 -7.99 -21.98
C PRO A 154 7.05 -6.63 -21.35
N ALA A 155 8.33 -6.24 -21.40
CA ALA A 155 8.76 -4.94 -20.91
C ALA A 155 8.01 -3.80 -21.60
N ALA A 156 7.68 -2.77 -20.83
CA ALA A 156 7.01 -1.57 -21.31
C ALA A 156 7.99 -0.38 -21.31
N THR A 157 7.55 0.73 -21.91
CA THR A 157 8.24 2.02 -21.79
C THR A 157 7.58 2.85 -20.71
N PHE A 158 8.37 3.36 -19.79
CA PHE A 158 7.91 4.28 -18.76
C PHE A 158 9.03 5.24 -18.35
N THR A 159 8.74 6.54 -18.40
CA THR A 159 9.64 7.59 -17.93
C THR A 159 9.09 8.16 -16.62
N ALA A 160 9.91 8.17 -15.58
CA ALA A 160 9.51 8.71 -14.29
C ALA A 160 9.15 10.20 -14.40
N LYS A 161 8.05 10.58 -13.74
CA LYS A 161 7.65 11.96 -13.45
C LYS A 161 7.48 12.09 -11.93
N PRO A 162 8.60 12.26 -11.19
CA PRO A 162 8.58 12.22 -9.73
C PRO A 162 7.64 13.25 -9.13
N ARG A 163 6.93 12.86 -8.07
CA ARG A 163 6.06 13.74 -7.27
C ARG A 163 6.66 13.91 -5.89
N PRO A 164 7.52 14.93 -5.69
CA PRO A 164 8.09 15.19 -4.37
C PRO A 164 6.99 15.50 -3.36
N GLY A 165 7.16 15.00 -2.14
CA GLY A 165 6.19 15.18 -1.06
C GLY A 165 5.25 14.00 -0.82
N LEU A 166 5.13 13.03 -1.73
CA LEU A 166 4.39 11.78 -1.47
C LEU A 166 5.16 10.81 -0.55
N PHE A 167 6.48 10.87 -0.56
CA PHE A 167 7.36 10.31 0.46
C PHE A 167 8.22 11.42 1.04
N VAL A 168 8.23 11.55 2.36
CA VAL A 168 8.96 12.61 3.06
C VAL A 168 9.96 12.04 4.05
N GLY A 169 11.05 12.75 4.25
CA GLY A 169 12.07 12.39 5.22
C GLY A 169 11.71 12.82 6.65
N LYS A 170 12.48 12.31 7.61
CA LYS A 170 12.31 12.57 9.05
C LYS A 170 12.30 14.07 9.40
N ASP A 171 13.04 14.89 8.68
CA ASP A 171 13.17 16.32 8.99
C ASP A 171 11.87 17.08 8.72
N VAL A 172 11.14 16.69 7.66
CA VAL A 172 9.79 17.23 7.38
C VAL A 172 8.81 16.84 8.48
N VAL A 173 8.84 15.58 8.94
CA VAL A 173 7.98 15.11 10.03
C VAL A 173 8.36 15.80 11.35
N LYS A 174 9.65 15.98 11.62
CA LYS A 174 10.13 16.69 12.81
C LYS A 174 9.68 18.15 12.83
N ALA A 175 9.72 18.82 11.68
CA ALA A 175 9.26 20.20 11.55
C ALA A 175 7.75 20.37 11.76
N ALA A 176 6.97 19.32 11.51
CA ALA A 176 5.52 19.32 11.71
C ALA A 176 5.10 19.10 13.18
N ILE A 177 6.03 18.77 14.08
CA ILE A 177 5.71 18.63 15.51
C ILE A 177 5.37 20.00 16.10
N GLY A 178 4.11 20.13 16.57
CA GLY A 178 3.60 21.39 17.11
C GLY A 178 3.11 22.40 16.06
N ASP A 179 3.19 22.07 14.77
CA ASP A 179 2.62 22.89 13.71
C ASP A 179 1.10 22.68 13.61
N GLY A 180 0.31 23.72 13.87
CA GLY A 180 -1.16 23.70 13.80
C GLY A 180 -1.71 23.47 12.38
N GLY A 181 -0.94 23.73 11.33
CA GLY A 181 -1.28 23.50 9.94
C GLY A 181 -1.04 22.05 9.48
N SER A 182 -0.47 21.21 10.34
CA SER A 182 -0.18 19.80 10.04
C SER A 182 -0.96 18.86 10.96
N CYS A 183 -1.32 17.68 10.44
CA CYS A 183 -1.83 16.56 11.21
C CYS A 183 -0.97 15.34 10.92
N THR A 184 -0.27 14.83 11.95
CA THR A 184 0.56 13.64 11.85
C THR A 184 -0.21 12.41 12.34
N ILE A 185 -0.40 11.41 11.47
CA ILE A 185 -1.22 10.21 11.73
C ILE A 185 -0.32 8.99 11.87
N ASN A 186 -0.52 8.20 12.93
CA ASN A 186 0.04 6.88 13.10
C ASN A 186 -0.97 5.83 12.63
N ALA A 187 -0.60 5.03 11.62
CA ALA A 187 -1.45 3.97 11.05
C ALA A 187 -1.34 2.62 11.79
N LEU A 188 -0.52 2.52 12.83
CA LEU A 188 -0.32 1.29 13.62
C LEU A 188 -1.48 1.04 14.59
N ALA A 189 -1.50 -0.17 15.16
CA ALA A 189 -2.44 -0.56 16.20
C ALA A 189 -2.34 0.37 17.44
N PRO A 190 -3.43 0.52 18.22
CA PRO A 190 -3.49 1.44 19.37
C PRO A 190 -2.43 1.17 20.44
N ASP A 191 -2.12 -0.10 20.72
CA ASP A 191 -1.10 -0.52 21.69
C ASP A 191 0.32 -0.08 21.29
N LEU A 192 0.61 -0.09 19.98
CA LEU A 192 1.86 0.45 19.42
C LEU A 192 1.91 1.97 19.49
N HIS A 193 0.77 2.63 19.26
CA HIS A 193 0.66 4.08 19.35
C HIS A 193 0.77 4.58 20.80
N SER A 194 0.14 3.89 21.76
CA SER A 194 0.21 4.22 23.19
C SER A 194 1.60 3.98 23.78
N GLY A 195 2.33 3.02 23.24
CA GLY A 195 3.63 2.57 23.75
C GLY A 195 3.53 1.38 24.69
N GLU A 196 2.36 0.79 24.89
CA GLU A 196 2.18 -0.46 25.62
C GLU A 196 2.95 -1.61 24.98
N ASN A 197 3.01 -1.61 23.65
CA ASN A 197 3.74 -2.60 22.86
C ASN A 197 5.05 -2.00 22.32
N PRO A 198 6.22 -2.39 22.84
CA PRO A 198 7.51 -1.85 22.43
C PRO A 198 8.11 -2.53 21.19
N ARG A 199 7.30 -3.12 20.31
CA ARG A 199 7.73 -3.94 19.16
C ARG A 199 8.86 -3.34 18.33
N TYR A 200 8.89 -2.03 18.17
CA TYR A 200 9.92 -1.33 17.38
C TYR A 200 11.09 -0.81 18.22
N GLY A 201 11.26 -1.33 19.44
CA GLY A 201 12.36 -1.02 20.32
C GLY A 201 12.15 0.23 21.18
N ARG A 202 11.75 1.35 20.60
CA ARG A 202 11.38 2.57 21.33
C ARG A 202 9.86 2.67 21.40
N PRO A 203 9.24 2.54 22.58
CA PRO A 203 7.79 2.60 22.72
C PRO A 203 7.24 4.01 22.47
N GLY A 204 5.97 4.08 22.11
CA GLY A 204 5.23 5.33 21.95
C GLY A 204 5.15 5.82 20.53
N ARG A 205 4.93 7.14 20.39
CA ARG A 205 4.57 7.79 19.13
C ARG A 205 5.35 9.07 18.91
N ILE A 206 5.27 9.60 17.69
CA ILE A 206 5.73 10.96 17.40
C ILE A 206 4.88 11.95 18.23
N PRO A 207 5.50 12.91 18.97
CA PRO A 207 4.75 13.88 19.76
C PRO A 207 3.67 14.60 18.95
N GLY A 208 2.46 14.71 19.51
CA GLY A 208 1.32 15.34 18.85
C GLY A 208 0.65 14.50 17.75
N SER A 209 1.18 13.31 17.41
CA SER A 209 0.51 12.47 16.44
C SER A 209 -0.77 11.85 16.98
N VAL A 210 -1.74 11.68 16.10
CA VAL A 210 -3.01 11.01 16.32
C VAL A 210 -2.98 9.59 15.76
N ASN A 211 -3.98 8.77 16.06
CA ASN A 211 -4.01 7.38 15.62
C ASN A 211 -5.25 7.08 14.78
N VAL A 212 -5.02 6.60 13.57
CA VAL A 212 -6.03 5.96 12.72
C VAL A 212 -5.49 4.58 12.37
N PRO A 213 -5.85 3.54 13.13
CA PRO A 213 -5.33 2.20 12.88
C PRO A 213 -5.85 1.67 11.55
N VAL A 214 -4.95 1.29 10.65
CA VAL A 214 -5.27 0.82 9.30
C VAL A 214 -6.32 -0.31 9.29
N ALA A 215 -6.30 -1.20 10.30
CA ALA A 215 -7.27 -2.28 10.43
C ALA A 215 -8.71 -1.79 10.62
N THR A 216 -8.93 -0.53 11.01
CA THR A 216 -10.26 0.06 11.18
C THR A 216 -10.87 0.58 9.87
N LEU A 217 -10.10 0.60 8.79
CA LEU A 217 -10.47 1.15 7.48
C LEU A 217 -10.98 0.09 6.49
N VAL A 218 -10.90 -1.19 6.87
CA VAL A 218 -11.38 -2.32 6.07
C VAL A 218 -12.43 -3.12 6.84
N GLU A 219 -13.25 -3.86 6.11
CA GLU A 219 -14.21 -4.80 6.68
C GLU A 219 -13.48 -6.06 7.18
N PRO A 220 -13.68 -6.48 8.45
CA PRO A 220 -12.95 -7.63 9.01
C PRO A 220 -13.24 -8.96 8.30
N LYS A 221 -14.41 -9.06 7.66
CA LYS A 221 -14.89 -10.30 7.05
C LYS A 221 -14.11 -10.67 5.77
N ASP A 222 -13.85 -9.69 4.92
CA ASP A 222 -13.35 -9.93 3.57
C ASP A 222 -12.29 -8.92 3.12
N LEU A 223 -11.84 -8.05 4.03
CA LEU A 223 -10.80 -7.05 3.83
C LEU A 223 -11.14 -6.00 2.76
N THR A 224 -12.41 -5.87 2.38
CA THR A 224 -12.84 -4.79 1.49
C THR A 224 -12.76 -3.43 2.20
N VAL A 225 -12.56 -2.40 1.43
CA VAL A 225 -12.53 -1.01 1.94
C VAL A 225 -13.91 -0.65 2.48
N LYS A 226 -13.97 -0.05 3.65
CA LYS A 226 -15.22 0.47 4.23
C LYS A 226 -15.82 1.57 3.35
N SER A 227 -17.10 1.84 3.57
CA SER A 227 -17.80 2.90 2.86
C SER A 227 -17.07 4.25 3.00
N PRO A 228 -17.15 5.14 1.99
CA PRO A 228 -16.54 6.46 2.05
C PRO A 228 -16.90 7.26 3.32
N ASP A 229 -18.17 7.16 3.76
CA ASP A 229 -18.61 7.83 5.00
C ASP A 229 -17.91 7.28 6.25
N ALA A 230 -17.72 5.95 6.35
CA ALA A 230 -17.04 5.32 7.47
C ALA A 230 -15.55 5.66 7.49
N VAL A 231 -14.91 5.67 6.32
CA VAL A 231 -13.51 6.09 6.16
C VAL A 231 -13.35 7.57 6.54
N ALA A 232 -14.18 8.45 5.99
CA ALA A 232 -14.14 9.89 6.29
C ALA A 232 -14.34 10.16 7.79
N ALA A 233 -15.30 9.47 8.43
CA ALA A 233 -15.54 9.59 9.86
C ALA A 233 -14.33 9.17 10.70
N SER A 234 -13.55 8.17 10.27
CA SER A 234 -12.35 7.73 10.98
C SER A 234 -11.27 8.82 11.01
N PHE A 235 -11.07 9.52 9.91
CA PHE A 235 -10.11 10.62 9.83
C PHE A 235 -10.62 11.90 10.51
N ALA A 236 -11.91 12.23 10.36
CA ALA A 236 -12.51 13.39 10.99
C ALA A 236 -12.43 13.35 12.52
N LYS A 237 -12.59 12.17 13.15
CA LYS A 237 -12.47 11.97 14.60
C LYS A 237 -11.14 12.45 15.18
N VAL A 238 -10.08 12.43 14.38
CA VAL A 238 -8.73 12.83 14.80
C VAL A 238 -8.35 14.23 14.28
N GLY A 239 -9.29 14.95 13.68
CA GLY A 239 -9.07 16.29 13.17
C GLY A 239 -8.22 16.33 11.89
N ALA A 240 -8.18 15.24 11.14
CA ALA A 240 -7.60 15.21 9.82
C ALA A 240 -8.64 15.72 8.81
N ASP A 241 -8.41 16.90 8.29
CA ASP A 241 -9.27 17.58 7.32
C ASP A 241 -8.46 18.23 6.19
N LYS A 242 -9.15 18.66 5.13
CA LYS A 242 -8.52 19.22 3.92
C LYS A 242 -7.77 20.55 4.13
N SER A 243 -7.93 21.20 5.27
CA SER A 243 -7.23 22.45 5.60
C SER A 243 -5.80 22.20 6.09
N LYS A 244 -5.47 20.94 6.45
CA LYS A 244 -4.19 20.57 7.03
C LYS A 244 -3.33 19.77 6.06
N ARG A 245 -2.02 19.93 6.22
CA ARG A 245 -1.06 19.00 5.65
C ARG A 245 -1.09 17.70 6.44
N ILE A 246 -1.42 16.59 5.78
CA ILE A 246 -1.47 15.28 6.42
C ILE A 246 -0.15 14.57 6.22
N LEU A 247 0.48 14.14 7.32
CA LEU A 247 1.68 13.31 7.35
C LEU A 247 1.32 11.97 8.00
N ILE A 248 1.66 10.87 7.36
CA ILE A 248 1.28 9.53 7.84
C ILE A 248 2.52 8.68 8.03
N TYR A 249 2.57 7.96 9.13
CA TYR A 249 3.67 7.04 9.42
C TYR A 249 3.18 5.72 10.04
N CYS A 250 4.05 4.73 9.99
CA CYS A 250 3.89 3.45 10.69
C CYS A 250 5.27 2.89 11.07
N GLY A 251 5.45 1.56 11.11
CA GLY A 251 6.75 0.93 11.37
C GLY A 251 7.70 0.93 10.17
N GLY A 252 7.24 0.50 9.00
CA GLY A 252 8.05 0.35 7.78
C GLY A 252 7.50 1.09 6.56
N GLY A 253 6.54 2.00 6.75
CA GLY A 253 5.92 2.76 5.64
C GLY A 253 4.95 1.91 4.80
N ILE A 254 4.41 0.82 5.35
CA ILE A 254 3.44 -0.06 4.66
C ILE A 254 2.01 0.33 5.05
N ALA A 255 1.61 0.15 6.31
CA ALA A 255 0.26 0.51 6.79
C ALA A 255 -0.10 1.98 6.46
N ALA A 256 0.86 2.88 6.61
CA ALA A 256 0.72 4.29 6.29
C ALA A 256 0.24 4.55 4.85
N THR A 257 0.58 3.69 3.89
CA THR A 257 0.14 3.88 2.50
C THR A 257 -1.32 3.55 2.26
N MET A 258 -1.92 2.70 3.09
CA MET A 258 -3.38 2.47 3.03
C MET A 258 -4.15 3.71 3.51
N ASP A 259 -3.72 4.31 4.62
CA ASP A 259 -4.32 5.55 5.11
C ASP A 259 -4.15 6.68 4.08
N ALA A 260 -2.94 6.82 3.50
CA ALA A 260 -2.66 7.80 2.46
C ALA A 260 -3.51 7.58 1.20
N PHE A 261 -3.66 6.33 0.77
CA PHE A 261 -4.50 5.94 -0.35
C PHE A 261 -5.97 6.34 -0.12
N LEU A 262 -6.51 6.04 1.06
CA LEU A 262 -7.90 6.36 1.38
C LEU A 262 -8.14 7.86 1.57
N LEU A 263 -7.19 8.61 2.13
CA LEU A 263 -7.26 10.07 2.15
C LEU A 263 -7.22 10.66 0.74
N HIS A 264 -6.40 10.11 -0.14
CA HIS A 264 -6.41 10.49 -1.56
C HIS A 264 -7.76 10.16 -2.22
N GLN A 265 -8.40 9.04 -1.88
CA GLN A 265 -9.76 8.71 -2.35
C GLN A 265 -10.81 9.70 -1.85
N LEU A 266 -10.60 10.32 -0.71
CA LEU A 266 -11.50 11.35 -0.17
C LEU A 266 -11.19 12.78 -0.68
N GLY A 267 -10.20 12.94 -1.56
CA GLY A 267 -9.76 14.22 -2.10
C GLY A 267 -8.88 15.03 -1.18
#